data_3e144697bb2747c244046fa54bd87a1e
#
_entry.id   3e144697bb2747c244046fa54bd87a1e
#
_cell.length_a   1.000
_cell.length_b   1.000
_cell.length_c   1.000
_cell.angle_alpha   90.00
_cell.angle_beta   90.00
_cell.angle_gamma   90.00
#
_symmetry.space_group_name_H-M   'P 1'
#
loop_
_entity.id
_entity.type
_entity.pdbx_description
1 polymer ?
#
loop_
_entity_poly.entity_id
_entity_poly.type
_entity_poly.pdbx_seq_one_letter_code
_entity_poly.pdbx_strand_id
1 'polypeptide(L)'
;MIGDPSGKSKTRPALTFEQTRKSAQTYLEQATKILDPEKTRIAYNSEWLSKMTFEDVIKLAGKYTVARIMERDDFKNRFENNLPLSMHELLYPLMQ
;
A
#
# COMPACT_ATOMS: atom_id res chain seq x y z
N MET A 1 -1.49 -5.65 -3.40
CA MET A 1 -0.35 -6.11 -4.22
C MET A 1 0.91 -5.30 -3.97
N ILE A 2 0.79 -4.02 -3.63
CA ILE A 2 1.90 -3.23 -3.07
C ILE A 2 1.94 -3.49 -1.57
N GLY A 3 3.05 -4.03 -1.04
CA GLY A 3 3.22 -4.19 0.39
C GLY A 3 3.59 -2.85 1.04
N ASP A 4 3.23 -2.68 2.33
CA ASP A 4 3.62 -1.49 3.10
C ASP A 4 5.15 -1.33 3.10
N PRO A 5 5.71 -0.25 2.54
CA PRO A 5 7.15 -0.03 2.47
C PRO A 5 7.73 0.59 3.75
N SER A 6 6.90 1.02 4.69
CA SER A 6 7.37 1.71 5.89
C SER A 6 8.23 0.82 6.79
N GLY A 7 9.23 1.42 7.45
CA GLY A 7 10.15 0.72 8.34
C GLY A 7 11.07 -0.32 7.66
N LYS A 8 11.16 -0.35 6.33
CA LYS A 8 12.00 -1.29 5.59
C LYS A 8 13.26 -0.60 5.04
N SER A 9 14.37 -1.29 5.16
CA SER A 9 15.66 -0.85 4.57
C SER A 9 15.93 -1.44 3.18
N LYS A 10 15.05 -2.35 2.72
CA LYS A 10 15.16 -3.03 1.43
C LYS A 10 13.88 -2.84 0.62
N THR A 11 14.01 -2.90 -0.69
CA THR A 11 12.87 -2.92 -1.62
C THR A 11 11.86 -3.98 -1.22
N ARG A 12 10.60 -3.57 -1.10
CA ARG A 12 9.49 -4.49 -0.85
C ARG A 12 9.10 -5.20 -2.14
N PRO A 13 9.14 -6.52 -2.22
CA PRO A 13 8.67 -7.22 -3.42
C PRO A 13 7.17 -7.00 -3.62
N ALA A 14 6.76 -6.91 -4.87
CA ALA A 14 5.34 -6.89 -5.22
C ALA A 14 4.68 -8.21 -4.81
N LEU A 15 3.50 -8.13 -4.21
CA LEU A 15 2.74 -9.30 -3.78
C LEU A 15 1.80 -9.78 -4.89
N THR A 16 1.63 -11.09 -5.00
CA THR A 16 0.57 -11.65 -5.84
C THR A 16 -0.81 -11.41 -5.21
N PHE A 17 -1.84 -11.51 -6.02
CA PHE A 17 -3.22 -11.40 -5.55
C PHE A 17 -3.55 -12.47 -4.49
N GLU A 18 -3.09 -13.70 -4.70
CA GLU A 18 -3.29 -14.80 -3.75
C GLU A 18 -2.61 -14.57 -2.40
N GLN A 19 -1.36 -14.09 -2.44
CA GLN A 19 -0.64 -13.73 -1.22
C GLN A 19 -1.34 -12.62 -0.44
N THR A 20 -1.84 -11.62 -1.15
CA THR A 20 -2.60 -10.50 -0.54
C THR A 20 -3.89 -10.99 0.10
N ARG A 21 -4.62 -11.89 -0.59
CA ARG A 21 -5.87 -12.47 -0.08
C ARG A 21 -5.65 -13.32 1.18
N LYS A 22 -4.61 -14.16 1.17
CA LYS A 22 -4.26 -14.99 2.32
C LYS A 22 -3.90 -14.12 3.53
N SER A 23 -3.10 -13.08 3.32
CA SER A 23 -2.74 -12.14 4.38
C SER A 23 -3.95 -11.39 4.93
N ALA A 24 -4.89 -10.97 4.07
CA ALA A 24 -6.12 -10.31 4.49
C ALA A 24 -6.97 -11.20 5.40
N GLN A 25 -7.07 -12.49 5.11
CA GLN A 25 -7.80 -13.44 5.95
C GLN A 25 -7.19 -13.54 7.35
N THR A 26 -5.87 -13.62 7.45
CA THR A 26 -5.15 -13.65 8.73
C THR A 26 -5.38 -12.37 9.53
N TYR A 27 -5.40 -11.20 8.87
CA TYR A 27 -5.74 -9.93 9.52
C TYR A 27 -7.15 -9.93 10.10
N LEU A 28 -8.12 -10.45 9.35
CA LEU A 28 -9.50 -10.53 9.81
C LEU A 28 -9.63 -11.42 11.04
N GLU A 29 -9.00 -12.58 11.04
CA GLU A 29 -8.99 -13.50 12.18
C GLU A 29 -8.41 -12.84 13.45
N GLN A 30 -7.37 -12.02 13.29
CA GLN A 30 -6.77 -11.29 14.40
C GLN A 30 -7.65 -10.12 14.86
N ALA A 31 -8.22 -9.35 13.94
CA ALA A 31 -9.05 -8.20 14.23
C ALA A 31 -10.34 -8.60 14.97
N THR A 32 -10.96 -9.71 14.59
CA THR A 32 -12.19 -10.21 15.21
C THR A 32 -12.01 -10.75 16.64
N LYS A 33 -10.76 -10.92 17.08
CA LYS A 33 -10.49 -11.21 18.50
C LYS A 33 -10.70 -10.01 19.41
N ILE A 34 -10.66 -8.79 18.86
CA ILE A 34 -10.79 -7.53 19.59
C ILE A 34 -12.07 -6.81 19.19
N LEU A 35 -12.40 -6.80 17.90
CA LEU A 35 -13.56 -6.15 17.34
C LEU A 35 -14.76 -7.10 17.29
N ASP A 36 -15.95 -6.58 17.62
CA ASP A 36 -17.20 -7.29 17.48
C ASP A 36 -17.52 -7.50 15.99
N PRO A 37 -17.57 -8.76 15.48
CA PRO A 37 -17.83 -9.04 14.08
C PRO A 37 -19.20 -8.51 13.59
N GLU A 38 -20.21 -8.47 14.47
CA GLU A 38 -21.55 -8.00 14.13
C GLU A 38 -21.62 -6.48 13.94
N LYS A 39 -20.70 -5.75 14.56
CA LYS A 39 -20.62 -4.29 14.51
C LYS A 39 -19.53 -3.78 13.57
N THR A 40 -18.74 -4.69 12.97
CA THR A 40 -17.59 -4.34 12.16
C THR A 40 -17.86 -4.60 10.69
N ARG A 41 -17.85 -3.53 9.88
CA ARG A 41 -17.90 -3.65 8.42
C ARG A 41 -16.49 -3.76 7.85
N ILE A 42 -16.26 -4.81 7.09
CA ILE A 42 -15.03 -5.01 6.36
C ILE A 42 -15.20 -4.44 4.96
N ALA A 43 -14.26 -3.58 4.54
CA ALA A 43 -14.19 -3.06 3.19
C ALA A 43 -12.78 -3.31 2.61
N TYR A 44 -12.71 -3.80 1.41
CA TYR A 44 -11.44 -4.08 0.73
C TYR A 44 -11.10 -2.97 -0.26
N ASN A 45 -9.86 -2.52 -0.27
CA ASN A 45 -9.39 -1.54 -1.25
C ASN A 45 -9.65 -1.97 -2.69
N SER A 46 -9.67 -3.28 -2.97
CA SER A 46 -10.01 -3.81 -4.29
C SER A 46 -11.44 -3.50 -4.75
N GLU A 47 -12.37 -3.17 -3.87
CA GLU A 47 -13.74 -2.80 -4.25
C GLU A 47 -13.77 -1.58 -5.16
N TRP A 48 -12.84 -0.65 -4.97
CA TRP A 48 -12.69 0.55 -5.82
C TRP A 48 -11.43 0.53 -6.67
N LEU A 49 -10.30 0.06 -6.16
CA LEU A 49 -9.03 0.07 -6.91
C LEU A 49 -9.00 -0.92 -8.08
N SER A 50 -9.71 -2.06 -7.98
CA SER A 50 -9.73 -3.04 -9.07
C SER A 50 -10.47 -2.55 -10.33
N LYS A 51 -11.28 -1.52 -10.19
CA LYS A 51 -12.02 -0.90 -11.29
C LYS A 51 -11.24 0.22 -11.99
N MET A 52 -10.13 0.64 -11.41
CA MET A 52 -9.28 1.69 -11.98
C MET A 52 -8.58 1.17 -13.23
N THR A 53 -8.65 1.95 -14.28
CA THR A 53 -7.88 1.76 -15.49
C THR A 53 -6.46 2.28 -15.32
N PHE A 54 -5.55 1.94 -16.24
CA PHE A 54 -4.21 2.54 -16.26
C PHE A 54 -4.27 4.07 -16.41
N GLU A 55 -5.23 4.58 -17.18
CA GLU A 55 -5.47 6.02 -17.30
C GLU A 55 -5.84 6.66 -15.96
N ASP A 56 -6.68 6.00 -15.16
CA ASP A 56 -7.06 6.49 -13.83
C ASP A 56 -5.86 6.54 -12.89
N VAL A 57 -5.00 5.54 -12.94
CA VAL A 57 -3.73 5.50 -12.15
C VAL A 57 -2.82 6.66 -12.54
N ILE A 58 -2.65 6.94 -13.83
CA ILE A 58 -1.86 8.09 -14.32
C ILE A 58 -2.46 9.41 -13.83
N LYS A 59 -3.78 9.58 -13.94
CA LYS A 59 -4.47 10.79 -13.44
C LYS A 59 -4.30 10.98 -11.93
N LEU A 60 -4.39 9.89 -11.17
CA LEU A 60 -4.18 9.93 -9.72
C LEU A 60 -2.73 10.29 -9.37
N ALA A 61 -1.77 9.62 -9.99
CA ALA A 61 -0.35 9.88 -9.78
C ALA A 61 0.05 11.32 -10.16
N GLY A 62 -0.55 11.86 -11.21
CA GLY A 62 -0.33 13.23 -11.67
C GLY A 62 -0.77 14.32 -10.70
N LYS A 63 -1.58 14.00 -9.70
CA LYS A 63 -1.98 14.95 -8.64
C LYS A 63 -0.91 15.15 -7.56
N TYR A 64 0.12 14.33 -7.57
CA TYR A 64 1.20 14.37 -6.58
C TYR A 64 2.55 14.53 -7.26
N THR A 65 3.45 15.25 -6.63
CA THR A 65 4.84 15.37 -7.08
C THR A 65 5.71 14.35 -6.35
N VAL A 66 6.80 13.93 -6.99
CA VAL A 66 7.82 13.09 -6.34
C VAL A 66 8.36 13.77 -5.08
N ALA A 67 8.62 15.08 -5.15
CA ALA A 67 9.09 15.85 -3.99
C ALA A 67 8.13 15.74 -2.80
N ARG A 68 6.81 15.82 -3.04
CA ARG A 68 5.80 15.69 -2.00
C ARG A 68 5.75 14.29 -1.39
N ILE A 69 5.85 13.25 -2.21
CA ILE A 69 5.90 11.85 -1.74
C ILE A 69 7.16 11.62 -0.91
N MET A 70 8.29 12.20 -1.32
CA MET A 70 9.58 12.08 -0.63
C MET A 70 9.66 12.84 0.70
N GLU A 71 8.67 13.66 1.04
CA GLU A 71 8.57 14.27 2.38
C GLU A 71 8.22 13.25 3.48
N ARG A 72 7.69 12.07 3.13
CA ARG A 72 7.46 11.00 4.10
C ARG A 72 8.79 10.52 4.66
N ASP A 73 8.88 10.44 5.99
CA ASP A 73 10.11 10.11 6.71
C ASP A 73 10.71 8.78 6.27
N ASP A 74 9.88 7.77 6.00
CA ASP A 74 10.31 6.45 5.55
C ASP A 74 10.98 6.50 4.17
N PHE A 75 10.39 7.21 3.21
CA PHE A 75 10.96 7.37 1.87
C PHE A 75 12.17 8.29 1.87
N LYS A 76 12.08 9.41 2.57
CA LYS A 76 13.19 10.37 2.73
C LYS A 76 14.42 9.69 3.29
N ASN A 77 14.27 8.95 4.38
CA ASN A 77 15.38 8.24 5.03
C ASN A 77 16.03 7.23 4.09
N ARG A 78 15.24 6.44 3.36
CA ARG A 78 15.77 5.48 2.38
C ARG A 78 16.50 6.18 1.24
N PHE A 79 15.96 7.25 0.71
CA PHE A 79 16.57 8.01 -0.37
C PHE A 79 17.88 8.69 0.07
N GLU A 80 17.93 9.35 1.22
CA GLU A 80 19.11 10.01 1.75
C GLU A 80 20.25 9.03 2.08
N ASN A 81 19.90 7.81 2.47
CA ASN A 81 20.86 6.74 2.75
C ASN A 81 21.20 5.85 1.54
N ASN A 82 20.78 6.22 0.34
CA ASN A 82 20.97 5.45 -0.90
C ASN A 82 20.44 4.01 -0.80
N LEU A 83 19.39 3.79 -0.02
CA LEU A 83 18.74 2.48 0.09
C LEU A 83 17.75 2.29 -1.09
N PRO A 84 17.59 1.05 -1.58
CA PRO A 84 16.70 0.77 -2.70
C PRO A 84 15.26 1.18 -2.40
N LEU A 85 14.64 1.90 -3.33
CA LEU A 85 13.24 2.32 -3.29
C LEU A 85 12.64 2.13 -4.69
N SER A 86 11.72 1.19 -4.82
CA SER A 86 11.10 0.87 -6.10
C SER A 86 9.94 1.81 -6.43
N MET A 87 9.73 2.06 -7.72
CA MET A 87 8.66 2.94 -8.21
C MET A 87 7.26 2.54 -7.71
N HIS A 88 6.96 1.24 -7.61
CA HIS A 88 5.66 0.78 -7.12
C HIS A 88 5.43 1.11 -5.64
N GLU A 89 6.48 1.21 -4.83
CA GLU A 89 6.39 1.59 -3.42
C GLU A 89 5.94 3.06 -3.26
N LEU A 90 6.30 3.93 -4.22
CA LEU A 90 5.87 5.33 -4.22
C LEU A 90 4.36 5.48 -4.49
N LEU A 91 3.73 4.48 -5.10
CA LEU A 91 2.28 4.46 -5.31
C LEU A 91 1.50 4.01 -4.07
N TYR A 92 2.15 3.38 -3.10
CA TYR A 92 1.49 2.86 -1.90
C TYR A 92 0.63 3.91 -1.18
N PRO A 93 1.14 5.14 -0.90
CA PRO A 93 0.34 6.16 -0.22
C PRO A 93 -0.88 6.64 -1.00
N LEU A 94 -0.89 6.44 -2.32
CA LEU A 94 -1.98 6.86 -3.21
C LEU A 94 -3.06 5.77 -3.36
N MET A 95 -2.68 4.53 -3.07
CA MET A 95 -3.51 3.34 -3.29
C MET A 95 -4.11 2.76 -1.99
N GLN A 96 -3.98 3.47 -0.91
CA GLN A 96 -4.48 3.04 0.40
C GLN A 96 -5.81 3.76 0.82
#